data_ce16437f3fe3228778f99341c89bc7a2
#
_entry.id   ce16437f3fe3228778f99341c89bc7a2
#
_cell.length_a   1.000
_cell.length_b   1.000
_cell.length_c   1.000
_cell.angle_alpha   90.00
_cell.angle_beta   90.00
_cell.angle_gamma   90.00
#
_symmetry.space_group_name_H-M   'P 1'
#
loop_
_entity.id
_entity.type
_entity.pdbx_description
1 polymer ?
#
loop_
_entity_poly.entity_id
_entity_poly.type
_entity_poly.pdbx_seq_one_letter_code
_entity_poly.pdbx_strand_id
1 'polypeptide(L)'
;MKRWKYGVISLLLAGLLGLSGCSQYPEQAADGTPWDSSWTMLGSVLGAEEPGNGFSLLDNYSVLTGEDIYYATWVTGDSSAYTNEDNEEVEVYDAQLYLLAAGCADASFAQQNLDEWISKEQETYTVTETWNETHNGQEYTLLAYECGSDTNPYSRGISAFTVYGTYAISAELACQEDFTGQERDILLQFLDGCHYSPLN
;
A
#
# COMPACT_ATOMS: atom_id res chain seq x y z
N MET A 1 -28.26 -1.64 1.68
CA MET A 1 -27.54 -0.95 2.76
C MET A 1 -27.32 -1.96 3.89
N LYS A 2 -26.13 -2.56 3.99
CA LYS A 2 -25.73 -3.46 5.09
C LYS A 2 -24.56 -2.83 5.81
N ARG A 3 -24.81 -2.42 7.05
CA ARG A 3 -23.82 -1.85 7.97
C ARG A 3 -22.79 -2.92 8.35
N TRP A 4 -21.53 -2.69 8.09
CA TRP A 4 -20.45 -3.45 8.69
C TRP A 4 -20.13 -2.85 10.06
N LYS A 5 -20.35 -3.65 11.10
CA LYS A 5 -19.94 -3.33 12.46
C LYS A 5 -18.57 -3.99 12.69
N TYR A 6 -17.54 -3.21 12.86
CA TYR A 6 -16.27 -3.69 13.37
C TYR A 6 -16.39 -3.93 14.87
N GLY A 7 -16.46 -5.20 15.25
CA GLY A 7 -16.40 -5.65 16.63
C GLY A 7 -14.98 -6.10 16.96
N VAL A 8 -14.39 -5.45 17.93
CA VAL A 8 -13.15 -5.90 18.60
C VAL A 8 -13.44 -7.24 19.26
N ILE A 9 -12.81 -8.31 18.83
CA ILE A 9 -12.78 -9.59 19.54
C ILE A 9 -11.34 -9.89 19.93
N SER A 10 -11.04 -9.58 21.21
CA SER A 10 -9.89 -10.16 21.90
C SER A 10 -10.18 -11.64 22.14
N LEU A 11 -9.41 -12.53 21.54
CA LEU A 11 -9.36 -13.93 21.94
C LEU A 11 -7.91 -14.35 22.17
N LEU A 12 -7.55 -14.36 23.45
CA LEU A 12 -6.43 -15.12 23.98
C LEU A 12 -6.75 -16.62 23.84
N LEU A 13 -5.98 -17.33 23.04
CA LEU A 13 -5.86 -18.77 23.17
C LEU A 13 -4.39 -19.17 22.98
N ALA A 14 -3.74 -19.42 24.12
CA ALA A 14 -2.49 -20.15 24.16
C ALA A 14 -2.77 -21.62 23.84
N GLY A 15 -2.12 -22.14 22.82
CA GLY A 15 -2.17 -23.55 22.45
C GLY A 15 -0.97 -23.90 21.60
N LEU A 16 0.10 -24.37 22.26
CA LEU A 16 1.22 -25.06 21.61
C LEU A 16 0.71 -26.24 20.81
N LEU A 17 0.90 -26.21 19.51
CA LEU A 17 1.23 -27.40 18.71
C LEU A 17 2.09 -26.92 17.55
N GLY A 18 3.37 -27.27 17.60
CA GLY A 18 4.30 -27.06 16.50
C GLY A 18 3.83 -27.80 15.26
N LEU A 19 3.38 -27.05 14.31
CA LEU A 19 3.48 -27.40 12.92
C LEU A 19 4.32 -26.29 12.29
N SER A 20 5.61 -26.59 12.14
CA SER A 20 6.52 -25.84 11.30
C SER A 20 6.06 -25.99 9.83
N GLY A 21 5.00 -25.26 9.49
CA GLY A 21 4.77 -24.81 8.14
C GLY A 21 5.73 -23.65 7.94
N CYS A 22 6.95 -23.94 7.51
CA CYS A 22 7.80 -22.91 6.92
C CYS A 22 7.03 -22.38 5.73
N SER A 23 6.41 -21.19 5.86
CA SER A 23 6.24 -20.32 4.71
C SER A 23 7.66 -19.97 4.30
N GLN A 24 8.19 -20.77 3.40
CA GLN A 24 9.55 -20.61 2.92
C GLN A 24 9.48 -19.44 1.96
N TYR A 25 9.79 -18.24 2.48
CA TYR A 25 10.05 -17.10 1.61
C TYR A 25 11.18 -17.52 0.65
N PRO A 26 11.18 -17.07 -0.59
CA PRO A 26 12.24 -17.37 -1.52
C PRO A 26 13.58 -16.87 -0.95
N GLU A 27 14.68 -17.53 -1.31
CA GLU A 27 16.02 -17.08 -0.89
C GLU A 27 16.37 -15.70 -1.47
N GLN A 28 15.78 -15.36 -2.60
CA GLN A 28 15.99 -14.11 -3.33
C GLN A 28 14.68 -13.60 -3.91
N ALA A 29 14.56 -12.29 -3.97
CA ALA A 29 13.52 -11.60 -4.75
C ALA A 29 13.73 -11.80 -6.25
N ALA A 30 12.76 -11.43 -7.07
CA ALA A 30 12.80 -11.55 -8.53
C ALA A 30 13.92 -10.71 -9.16
N ASP A 31 14.33 -9.63 -8.52
CA ASP A 31 15.45 -8.76 -8.91
C ASP A 31 16.83 -9.34 -8.51
N GLY A 32 16.85 -10.46 -7.78
CA GLY A 32 18.06 -11.13 -7.30
C GLY A 32 18.56 -10.64 -5.93
N THR A 33 17.87 -9.70 -5.29
CA THR A 33 18.18 -9.24 -3.93
C THR A 33 17.91 -10.35 -2.93
N PRO A 34 18.85 -10.66 -2.00
CA PRO A 34 18.60 -11.62 -0.93
C PRO A 34 17.38 -11.21 -0.10
N TRP A 35 16.50 -12.17 0.18
CA TRP A 35 15.30 -11.91 0.96
C TRP A 35 15.66 -11.53 2.40
N ASP A 36 15.14 -10.42 2.90
CA ASP A 36 15.39 -9.95 4.26
C ASP A 36 14.14 -10.08 5.13
N SER A 37 14.30 -10.69 6.30
CA SER A 37 13.22 -10.88 7.26
C SER A 37 12.78 -9.60 7.98
N SER A 38 13.51 -8.50 7.84
CA SER A 38 13.14 -7.18 8.38
C SER A 38 12.14 -6.44 7.48
N TRP A 39 11.95 -6.86 6.24
CA TRP A 39 10.99 -6.23 5.34
C TRP A 39 9.55 -6.43 5.80
N THR A 40 8.73 -5.42 5.57
CA THR A 40 7.28 -5.51 5.76
C THR A 40 6.68 -6.37 4.65
N MET A 41 6.10 -7.51 5.02
CA MET A 41 5.61 -8.49 4.06
C MET A 41 4.16 -8.22 3.69
N LEU A 42 3.86 -8.22 2.38
CA LEU A 42 2.52 -8.28 1.83
C LEU A 42 2.27 -9.70 1.29
N GLY A 43 1.72 -10.56 2.13
CA GLY A 43 1.56 -11.97 1.84
C GLY A 43 2.88 -12.63 1.45
N SER A 44 2.84 -13.45 0.39
CA SER A 44 4.03 -14.01 -0.26
C SER A 44 4.40 -13.29 -1.57
N VAL A 45 3.82 -12.09 -1.81
CA VAL A 45 3.91 -11.40 -3.10
C VAL A 45 5.12 -10.49 -3.16
N LEU A 46 5.28 -9.67 -2.13
CA LEU A 46 6.38 -8.72 -2.03
C LEU A 46 6.79 -8.44 -0.58
N GLY A 47 8.03 -8.02 -0.41
CA GLY A 47 8.55 -7.43 0.81
C GLY A 47 8.93 -5.98 0.54
N ALA A 48 8.54 -5.08 1.43
CA ALA A 48 8.88 -3.67 1.36
C ALA A 48 9.90 -3.32 2.46
N GLU A 49 10.97 -2.65 2.07
CA GLU A 49 11.88 -2.01 3.01
C GLU A 49 11.15 -0.90 3.79
N GLU A 50 11.62 -0.59 4.98
CA GLU A 50 11.06 0.54 5.73
C GLU A 50 11.33 1.84 4.96
N PRO A 51 10.30 2.66 4.66
CA PRO A 51 10.50 3.91 3.98
C PRO A 51 11.35 4.82 4.87
N GLY A 52 12.44 5.35 4.40
CA GLY A 52 13.24 6.34 5.13
C GLY A 52 12.42 7.60 5.51
N ASN A 53 13.10 8.72 5.71
CA ASN A 53 12.46 10.04 5.86
C ASN A 53 11.50 10.20 7.05
N GLY A 54 11.70 9.42 8.12
CA GLY A 54 10.91 9.52 9.36
C GLY A 54 9.57 8.79 9.32
N PHE A 55 9.30 8.04 8.25
CA PHE A 55 8.14 7.14 8.24
C PHE A 55 8.33 5.98 9.21
N SER A 56 7.24 5.57 9.84
CA SER A 56 7.16 4.39 10.70
C SER A 56 5.92 3.58 10.36
N LEU A 57 6.03 2.26 10.47
CA LEU A 57 4.91 1.35 10.20
C LEU A 57 3.79 1.60 11.22
N LEU A 58 2.61 1.98 10.72
CA LEU A 58 1.39 2.15 11.51
C LEU A 58 0.60 0.85 11.55
N ASP A 59 0.38 0.22 10.41
CA ASP A 59 -0.42 -1.00 10.28
C ASP A 59 0.11 -1.89 9.15
N ASN A 60 0.03 -3.19 9.38
CA ASN A 60 0.35 -4.21 8.38
C ASN A 60 -0.71 -5.30 8.47
N TYR A 61 -1.58 -5.32 7.49
CA TYR A 61 -2.69 -6.22 7.44
C TYR A 61 -2.52 -7.28 6.35
N SER A 62 -2.27 -8.48 6.79
CA SER A 62 -2.23 -9.67 5.95
C SER A 62 -3.48 -10.49 6.23
N VAL A 63 -4.61 -10.14 5.59
CA VAL A 63 -5.85 -10.86 5.86
C VAL A 63 -6.10 -11.96 4.89
N LEU A 64 -6.18 -13.11 5.48
CA LEU A 64 -6.80 -14.32 4.95
C LEU A 64 -8.32 -14.25 5.13
N THR A 65 -9.01 -13.40 4.41
CA THR A 65 -10.48 -13.43 4.35
C THR A 65 -11.00 -14.12 3.09
N GLY A 66 -10.18 -14.95 2.44
CA GLY A 66 -10.53 -15.60 1.17
C GLY A 66 -10.41 -14.70 -0.07
N GLU A 67 -10.05 -13.47 0.14
CA GLU A 67 -9.75 -12.47 -0.88
C GLU A 67 -8.29 -12.08 -0.68
N ASP A 68 -7.32 -12.66 -1.32
CA ASP A 68 -5.88 -12.40 -1.18
C ASP A 68 -5.53 -10.90 -1.27
N ILE A 69 -5.95 -10.13 -0.25
CA ILE A 69 -5.75 -8.70 -0.12
C ILE A 69 -4.78 -8.47 1.03
N TYR A 70 -3.68 -7.80 0.74
CA TYR A 70 -2.64 -7.46 1.69
C TYR A 70 -2.35 -5.97 1.61
N TYR A 71 -2.17 -5.30 2.76
CA TYR A 71 -1.76 -3.91 2.76
C TYR A 71 -0.84 -3.58 3.94
N ALA A 72 -0.09 -2.51 3.81
CA ALA A 72 0.67 -1.90 4.87
C ALA A 72 0.59 -0.38 4.76
N THR A 73 0.63 0.28 5.91
CA THR A 73 0.55 1.73 6.04
C THR A 73 1.72 2.24 6.88
N TRP A 74 2.44 3.20 6.37
CA TRP A 74 3.44 3.95 7.11
C TRP A 74 3.03 5.40 7.21
N VAL A 75 3.41 6.06 8.30
CA VAL A 75 3.05 7.45 8.57
C VAL A 75 4.27 8.23 9.05
N THR A 76 4.25 9.54 8.84
CA THR A 76 5.28 10.45 9.36
C THR A 76 4.65 11.74 9.85
N GLY A 77 5.36 12.43 10.77
CA GLY A 77 4.91 13.67 11.37
C GLY A 77 4.03 13.48 12.60
N ASP A 78 3.47 14.58 13.08
CA ASP A 78 2.56 14.58 14.21
C ASP A 78 1.16 14.13 13.78
N SER A 79 0.46 13.43 14.67
CA SER A 79 -0.93 13.08 14.40
C SER A 79 -1.89 14.19 14.84
N SER A 80 -2.97 14.34 14.10
CA SER A 80 -4.07 15.23 14.42
C SER A 80 -5.40 14.54 14.23
N ALA A 81 -6.43 14.98 14.97
CA ALA A 81 -7.79 14.47 14.81
C ALA A 81 -8.47 15.14 13.61
N TYR A 82 -9.09 14.35 12.78
CA TYR A 82 -9.89 14.78 11.64
C TYR A 82 -11.27 14.13 11.71
N THR A 83 -12.33 14.90 11.44
CA THR A 83 -13.70 14.36 11.40
C THR A 83 -14.07 14.06 9.95
N ASN A 84 -14.26 12.78 9.63
CA ASN A 84 -14.64 12.34 8.28
C ASN A 84 -16.12 12.63 7.95
N GLU A 85 -16.55 12.31 6.72
CA GLU A 85 -17.92 12.53 6.24
C GLU A 85 -18.98 11.76 7.04
N ASP A 86 -18.62 10.66 7.67
CA ASP A 86 -19.48 9.84 8.53
C ASP A 86 -19.56 10.38 9.98
N ASN A 87 -18.97 11.55 10.26
CA ASN A 87 -18.79 12.15 11.59
C ASN A 87 -18.02 11.25 12.57
N GLU A 88 -17.07 10.48 12.07
CA GLU A 88 -16.13 9.71 12.88
C GLU A 88 -14.83 10.50 13.02
N GLU A 89 -14.27 10.54 14.23
CA GLU A 89 -12.96 11.09 14.48
C GLU A 89 -11.92 10.06 14.09
N VAL A 90 -11.05 10.39 13.15
CA VAL A 90 -9.94 9.56 12.66
C VAL A 90 -8.62 10.29 12.91
N GLU A 91 -7.57 9.53 13.13
CA GLU A 91 -6.22 10.07 13.29
C GLU A 91 -5.58 10.22 11.91
N VAL A 92 -5.03 11.40 11.63
CA VAL A 92 -4.32 11.72 10.40
C VAL A 92 -2.93 12.27 10.71
N TYR A 93 -1.99 12.05 9.81
CA TYR A 93 -0.56 12.38 9.95
C TYR A 93 -0.15 13.38 8.88
N ASP A 94 1.03 13.99 8.99
CA ASP A 94 1.52 14.94 7.98
C ASP A 94 1.62 14.29 6.59
N ALA A 95 2.05 13.02 6.54
CA ALA A 95 1.95 12.20 5.35
C ALA A 95 1.72 10.72 5.70
N GLN A 96 1.06 10.02 4.78
CA GLN A 96 0.78 8.60 4.84
C GLN A 96 1.23 7.93 3.55
N LEU A 97 1.98 6.85 3.68
CA LEU A 97 2.35 5.96 2.59
C LEU A 97 1.58 4.65 2.76
N TYR A 98 0.84 4.27 1.73
CA TYR A 98 0.00 3.08 1.70
C TYR A 98 0.45 2.16 0.58
N LEU A 99 0.57 0.88 0.86
CA LEU A 99 0.90 -0.17 -0.12
C LEU A 99 -0.17 -1.26 -0.07
N LEU A 100 -0.73 -1.59 -1.22
CA LEU A 100 -1.79 -2.58 -1.39
C LEU A 100 -1.40 -3.60 -2.45
N ALA A 101 -1.65 -4.87 -2.17
CA ALA A 101 -1.60 -5.94 -3.16
C ALA A 101 -2.91 -6.74 -3.11
N ALA A 102 -3.64 -6.77 -4.21
CA ALA A 102 -4.92 -7.47 -4.35
C ALA A 102 -4.80 -8.62 -5.35
N GLY A 103 -4.97 -9.85 -4.86
CA GLY A 103 -4.97 -11.06 -5.67
C GLY A 103 -6.21 -11.16 -6.56
N CYS A 104 -6.00 -11.58 -7.79
CA CYS A 104 -7.02 -11.75 -8.81
C CYS A 104 -6.99 -13.18 -9.36
N ALA A 105 -8.04 -13.58 -10.07
CA ALA A 105 -8.13 -14.91 -10.67
C ALA A 105 -7.01 -15.18 -11.69
N ASP A 106 -6.62 -14.14 -12.42
CA ASP A 106 -5.51 -14.17 -13.39
C ASP A 106 -4.97 -12.74 -13.65
N ALA A 107 -3.91 -12.64 -14.46
CA ALA A 107 -3.27 -11.37 -14.80
C ALA A 107 -4.20 -10.41 -15.58
N SER A 108 -5.18 -10.91 -16.33
CA SER A 108 -6.13 -10.06 -17.06
C SER A 108 -7.12 -9.39 -16.10
N PHE A 109 -7.58 -10.11 -15.08
CA PHE A 109 -8.40 -9.52 -14.02
C PHE A 109 -7.59 -8.54 -13.15
N ALA A 110 -6.30 -8.84 -12.88
CA ALA A 110 -5.43 -7.90 -12.19
C ALA A 110 -5.29 -6.58 -12.98
N GLN A 111 -5.10 -6.66 -14.29
CA GLN A 111 -5.05 -5.48 -15.15
C GLN A 111 -6.38 -4.72 -15.16
N GLN A 112 -7.50 -5.41 -15.24
CA GLN A 112 -8.82 -4.76 -15.18
C GLN A 112 -9.03 -4.01 -13.86
N ASN A 113 -8.69 -4.62 -12.72
CA ASN A 113 -8.77 -3.97 -11.41
C ASN A 113 -7.88 -2.72 -11.37
N LEU A 114 -6.67 -2.82 -11.91
CA LEU A 114 -5.74 -1.70 -11.96
C LEU A 114 -6.32 -0.54 -12.78
N ASP A 115 -6.87 -0.83 -13.96
CA ASP A 115 -7.50 0.16 -14.83
C ASP A 115 -8.70 0.83 -14.15
N GLU A 116 -9.49 0.08 -13.37
CA GLU A 116 -10.60 0.59 -12.56
C GLU A 116 -10.10 1.51 -11.44
N TRP A 117 -9.01 1.15 -10.75
CA TRP A 117 -8.41 2.00 -9.71
C TRP A 117 -7.89 3.32 -10.28
N ILE A 118 -7.12 3.26 -11.38
CA ILE A 118 -6.63 4.44 -12.09
C ILE A 118 -7.79 5.35 -12.52
N SER A 119 -8.85 4.77 -13.13
CA SER A 119 -10.01 5.53 -13.56
C SER A 119 -10.73 6.20 -12.41
N LYS A 120 -10.92 5.47 -11.30
CA LYS A 120 -11.57 5.99 -10.10
C LYS A 120 -10.77 7.14 -9.47
N GLU A 121 -9.47 7.05 -9.45
CA GLU A 121 -8.61 8.11 -8.93
C GLU A 121 -8.67 9.36 -9.80
N GLN A 122 -8.67 9.20 -11.14
CA GLN A 122 -8.85 10.29 -12.09
C GLN A 122 -10.25 10.94 -12.01
N GLU A 123 -11.27 10.19 -11.61
CA GLU A 123 -12.62 10.73 -11.38
C GLU A 123 -12.74 11.47 -10.03
N THR A 124 -11.97 11.03 -9.03
CA THR A 124 -12.06 11.53 -7.66
C THR A 124 -11.21 12.78 -7.44
N TYR A 125 -10.02 12.81 -8.04
CA TYR A 125 -9.01 13.85 -7.82
C TYR A 125 -8.68 14.64 -9.07
N THR A 126 -8.07 15.81 -8.89
CA THR A 126 -7.49 16.56 -9.99
C THR A 126 -6.11 16.03 -10.29
N VAL A 127 -5.98 15.15 -11.30
CA VAL A 127 -4.69 14.62 -11.72
C VAL A 127 -3.89 15.73 -12.42
N THR A 128 -2.70 16.01 -11.90
CA THR A 128 -1.80 17.07 -12.39
C THR A 128 -0.72 16.55 -13.33
N GLU A 129 -0.28 15.30 -13.13
CA GLU A 129 0.73 14.63 -13.96
C GLU A 129 0.43 13.12 -14.03
N THR A 130 0.75 12.50 -15.18
CA THR A 130 0.74 11.04 -15.37
C THR A 130 2.01 10.64 -16.11
N TRP A 131 2.75 9.64 -15.60
CA TRP A 131 3.96 9.13 -16.27
C TRP A 131 4.20 7.66 -15.96
N ASN A 132 5.13 7.01 -16.67
CA ASN A 132 5.57 5.65 -16.38
C ASN A 132 7.03 5.68 -15.92
N GLU A 133 7.36 4.81 -14.96
CA GLU A 133 8.73 4.66 -14.45
C GLU A 133 8.98 3.20 -14.04
N THR A 134 10.24 2.76 -14.10
CA THR A 134 10.60 1.38 -13.78
C THR A 134 11.43 1.34 -12.51
N HIS A 135 10.98 0.56 -11.51
CA HIS A 135 11.65 0.34 -10.24
C HIS A 135 11.81 -1.17 -10.01
N ASN A 136 13.01 -1.61 -9.66
CA ASN A 136 13.35 -3.03 -9.45
C ASN A 136 12.86 -3.97 -10.58
N GLY A 137 12.93 -3.48 -11.83
CA GLY A 137 12.50 -4.24 -13.01
C GLY A 137 11.00 -4.28 -13.23
N GLN A 138 10.20 -3.63 -12.38
CA GLN A 138 8.76 -3.52 -12.48
C GLN A 138 8.36 -2.14 -13.02
N GLU A 139 7.54 -2.10 -14.08
CA GLU A 139 6.99 -0.86 -14.63
C GLU A 139 5.76 -0.41 -13.85
N TYR A 140 5.73 0.87 -13.48
CA TYR A 140 4.61 1.52 -12.80
C TYR A 140 4.02 2.62 -13.64
N THR A 141 2.69 2.76 -13.60
CA THR A 141 1.98 3.98 -14.00
C THR A 141 1.80 4.85 -12.76
N LEU A 142 2.29 6.09 -12.81
CA LEU A 142 2.21 7.03 -11.71
C LEU A 142 1.27 8.19 -12.03
N LEU A 143 0.51 8.62 -11.02
CA LEU A 143 -0.38 9.78 -11.08
C LEU A 143 -0.07 10.70 -9.91
N ALA A 144 0.27 11.97 -10.19
CA ALA A 144 0.27 13.02 -9.19
C ALA A 144 -1.09 13.71 -9.20
N TYR A 145 -1.63 13.98 -8.03
CA TYR A 145 -2.98 14.54 -7.88
C TYR A 145 -3.09 15.58 -6.77
N GLU A 146 -4.11 16.41 -6.87
CA GLU A 146 -4.56 17.34 -5.84
C GLU A 146 -5.99 16.98 -5.42
N CYS A 147 -6.24 17.03 -4.11
CA CYS A 147 -7.56 16.84 -3.53
C CYS A 147 -8.27 18.19 -3.46
N GLY A 148 -9.34 18.35 -4.22
CA GLY A 148 -10.13 19.60 -4.26
C GLY A 148 -11.19 19.72 -3.17
N SER A 149 -11.20 18.85 -2.17
CA SER A 149 -12.30 18.71 -1.20
C SER A 149 -11.83 19.01 0.22
N ASP A 150 -12.59 19.85 0.93
CA ASP A 150 -12.43 20.06 2.37
C ASP A 150 -12.73 18.80 3.22
N THR A 151 -13.21 17.73 2.56
CA THR A 151 -13.55 16.44 3.21
C THR A 151 -12.40 15.42 3.18
N ASN A 152 -11.31 15.71 2.48
CA ASN A 152 -10.10 14.88 2.49
C ASN A 152 -9.05 15.52 3.41
N PRO A 153 -8.50 14.80 4.40
CA PRO A 153 -7.45 15.33 5.27
C PRO A 153 -6.13 15.60 4.53
N TYR A 154 -5.92 14.93 3.40
CA TYR A 154 -4.75 15.13 2.57
C TYR A 154 -5.07 16.04 1.40
N SER A 155 -4.17 16.98 1.11
CA SER A 155 -4.37 17.98 0.04
C SER A 155 -3.86 17.52 -1.32
N ARG A 156 -2.90 16.60 -1.35
CA ARG A 156 -2.27 16.08 -2.55
C ARG A 156 -1.62 14.73 -2.32
N GLY A 157 -1.26 14.06 -3.41
CA GLY A 157 -0.52 12.80 -3.33
C GLY A 157 0.03 12.36 -4.67
N ILE A 158 0.70 11.21 -4.63
CA ILE A 158 1.18 10.49 -5.81
C ILE A 158 0.83 9.02 -5.61
N SER A 159 0.17 8.44 -6.59
CA SER A 159 -0.13 7.01 -6.66
C SER A 159 0.70 6.34 -7.73
N ALA A 160 1.16 5.13 -7.45
CA ALA A 160 1.88 4.26 -8.37
C ALA A 160 1.14 2.93 -8.50
N PHE A 161 0.91 2.48 -9.73
CA PHE A 161 0.12 1.31 -10.07
C PHE A 161 0.89 0.34 -10.93
N THR A 162 0.81 -0.96 -10.60
CA THR A 162 1.41 -2.02 -11.40
C THR A 162 0.67 -3.35 -11.26
N VAL A 163 0.90 -4.25 -12.22
CA VAL A 163 0.46 -5.65 -12.14
C VAL A 163 1.68 -6.54 -11.96
N TYR A 164 1.65 -7.42 -10.97
CA TYR A 164 2.68 -8.43 -10.78
C TYR A 164 2.06 -9.83 -10.67
N GLY A 165 2.30 -10.67 -11.67
CA GLY A 165 1.65 -11.97 -11.77
C GLY A 165 0.13 -11.84 -11.84
N THR A 166 -0.56 -12.34 -10.82
CA THR A 166 -2.02 -12.24 -10.68
C THR A 166 -2.45 -11.16 -9.69
N TYR A 167 -1.56 -10.26 -9.28
CA TYR A 167 -1.84 -9.21 -8.30
C TYR A 167 -1.90 -7.84 -8.96
N ALA A 168 -2.96 -7.08 -8.66
CA ALA A 168 -2.99 -5.64 -8.86
C ALA A 168 -2.34 -4.99 -7.62
N ILE A 169 -1.41 -4.08 -7.84
CA ILE A 169 -0.62 -3.45 -6.77
C ILE A 169 -0.71 -1.94 -6.91
N SER A 170 -0.94 -1.26 -5.79
CA SER A 170 -0.86 0.19 -5.72
C SER A 170 -0.01 0.63 -4.52
N ALA A 171 0.79 1.67 -4.72
CA ALA A 171 1.44 2.40 -3.65
C ALA A 171 0.99 3.87 -3.74
N GLU A 172 0.63 4.47 -2.63
CA GLU A 172 0.14 5.85 -2.56
C GLU A 172 0.86 6.60 -1.46
N LEU A 173 1.39 7.77 -1.77
CA LEU A 173 1.86 8.74 -0.81
C LEU A 173 0.90 9.92 -0.80
N ALA A 174 0.11 10.06 0.27
CA ALA A 174 -0.81 11.17 0.50
C ALA A 174 -0.24 12.13 1.54
N CYS A 175 -0.36 13.43 1.30
CA CYS A 175 0.30 14.48 2.08
C CYS A 175 -0.66 15.60 2.46
N GLN A 176 -0.51 16.12 3.69
CA GLN A 176 -1.11 17.39 4.09
C GLN A 176 -0.42 18.58 3.40
N GLU A 177 -1.03 19.76 3.46
CA GLU A 177 -0.56 20.96 2.74
C GLU A 177 0.87 21.36 3.13
N ASP A 178 1.22 21.20 4.39
CA ASP A 178 2.52 21.60 4.96
C ASP A 178 3.66 20.60 4.73
N PHE A 179 3.39 19.46 4.10
CA PHE A 179 4.42 18.47 3.81
C PHE A 179 5.42 18.98 2.76
N THR A 180 6.68 18.61 2.87
CA THR A 180 7.86 19.35 2.38
C THR A 180 8.12 19.39 0.86
N GLY A 181 7.26 18.88 -0.01
CA GLY A 181 7.45 18.95 -1.48
C GLY A 181 8.52 18.01 -2.03
N GLN A 182 8.84 16.91 -1.35
CA GLN A 182 9.73 15.85 -1.81
C GLN A 182 8.97 14.54 -2.08
N GLU A 183 7.66 14.63 -2.27
CA GLU A 183 6.75 13.51 -2.37
C GLU A 183 7.19 12.52 -3.45
N ARG A 184 7.57 13.03 -4.60
CA ARG A 184 8.03 12.20 -5.72
C ARG A 184 9.27 11.39 -5.34
N ASP A 185 10.30 12.03 -4.79
CA ASP A 185 11.53 11.35 -4.42
C ASP A 185 11.29 10.30 -3.32
N ILE A 186 10.40 10.60 -2.36
CA ILE A 186 10.04 9.68 -1.29
C ILE A 186 9.33 8.44 -1.86
N LEU A 187 8.31 8.62 -2.71
CA LEU A 187 7.60 7.49 -3.30
C LEU A 187 8.52 6.66 -4.20
N LEU A 188 9.33 7.28 -5.06
CA LEU A 188 10.23 6.55 -5.95
C LEU A 188 11.29 5.77 -5.15
N GLN A 189 11.86 6.36 -4.11
CA GLN A 189 12.77 5.65 -3.20
C GLN A 189 12.08 4.46 -2.52
N PHE A 190 10.81 4.61 -2.12
CA PHE A 190 10.04 3.51 -1.55
C PHE A 190 9.79 2.40 -2.56
N LEU A 191 9.47 2.72 -3.82
CA LEU A 191 9.30 1.71 -4.88
C LEU A 191 10.61 0.95 -5.17
N ASP A 192 11.77 1.61 -5.05
CA ASP A 192 13.08 0.95 -5.11
C ASP A 192 13.32 -0.02 -3.94
N GLY A 193 12.65 0.19 -2.80
CA GLY A 193 12.64 -0.72 -1.65
C GLY A 193 11.55 -1.81 -1.70
N CYS A 194 10.77 -1.92 -2.79
CA CYS A 194 9.76 -2.96 -2.97
C CYS A 194 10.36 -4.13 -3.76
N HIS A 195 10.47 -5.30 -3.13
CA HIS A 195 11.08 -6.50 -3.69
C HIS A 195 10.03 -7.59 -3.90
N TYR A 196 9.85 -8.01 -5.14
CA TYR A 196 8.83 -8.99 -5.53
C TYR A 196 9.30 -10.42 -5.39
N SER A 197 8.43 -11.33 -4.98
CA SER A 197 8.71 -12.77 -5.00
C SER A 197 8.83 -13.27 -6.44
N PRO A 198 9.74 -14.23 -6.74
CA PRO A 198 9.78 -14.83 -8.07
C PRO A 198 8.43 -15.45 -8.45
N LEU A 199 7.97 -15.21 -9.67
CA LEU A 199 6.79 -15.88 -10.23
C LEU A 199 7.14 -17.35 -10.52
N ASN A 200 6.39 -18.28 -9.97
CA ASN A 200 6.52 -19.73 -10.19
C ASN A 200 5.83 -20.18 -11.48
#